data_b1dbfa05114eee2c5d26cc1a80ee896e
#
_entry.id   b1dbfa05114eee2c5d26cc1a80ee896e
#
_cell.length_a   1.000
_cell.length_b   1.000
_cell.length_c   1.000
_cell.angle_alpha   90.00
_cell.angle_beta   90.00
_cell.angle_gamma   90.00
#
_symmetry.space_group_name_H-M   'P 1'
#
loop_
_entity.id
_entity.type
_entity.pdbx_description
1 polymer ?
#
loop_
_entity_poly.entity_id
_entity_poly.type
_entity_poly.pdbx_seq_one_letter_code
_entity_poly.pdbx_strand_id
1 'polypeptide(L)'
;MERKYLPTFAELADRMSICILKSIFIPENKKAYDKEVEEIKHDLDSICQEKDLSLNSEIVKSLMIIMLSNRYIWENESKCRSGEDQDLSALKLTHSIN
;
A
#
# COMPACT_ATOMS: atom_id res chain seq x y z
N MET A 1 -15.20 -0.12 -21.61
CA MET A 1 -14.12 -1.04 -21.88
C MET A 1 -13.86 -1.96 -20.71
N GLU A 2 -13.70 -3.22 -20.97
CA GLU A 2 -13.47 -4.18 -19.89
C GLU A 2 -12.06 -4.08 -19.35
N ARG A 3 -11.96 -4.13 -18.02
CA ARG A 3 -10.67 -4.07 -17.32
C ARG A 3 -10.28 -5.46 -16.81
N LYS A 4 -10.22 -6.42 -17.72
CA LYS A 4 -10.09 -7.83 -17.36
C LYS A 4 -8.85 -8.15 -16.54
N TYR A 5 -7.70 -7.58 -16.91
CA TYR A 5 -6.44 -7.85 -16.24
C TYR A 5 -5.81 -6.60 -15.62
N LEU A 6 -6.56 -5.51 -15.57
CA LEU A 6 -6.05 -4.29 -14.96
C LEU A 6 -6.26 -4.33 -13.45
N PRO A 7 -5.43 -3.59 -12.68
CA PRO A 7 -5.56 -3.59 -11.23
C PRO A 7 -6.93 -3.17 -10.76
N THR A 8 -7.37 -3.76 -9.66
CA THR A 8 -8.62 -3.39 -9.01
C THR A 8 -8.40 -2.16 -8.14
N PHE A 9 -9.51 -1.59 -7.65
CA PHE A 9 -9.46 -0.50 -6.69
C PHE A 9 -8.62 -0.89 -5.46
N ALA A 10 -8.86 -2.09 -4.93
CA ALA A 10 -8.15 -2.55 -3.74
C ALA A 10 -6.64 -2.69 -3.99
N GLU A 11 -6.27 -3.22 -5.14
CA GLU A 11 -4.85 -3.36 -5.48
C GLU A 11 -4.16 -2.01 -5.61
N LEU A 12 -4.82 -1.03 -6.21
CA LEU A 12 -4.26 0.31 -6.36
C LEU A 12 -4.19 1.04 -5.01
N ALA A 13 -5.19 0.86 -4.15
CA ALA A 13 -5.17 1.43 -2.82
C ALA A 13 -4.01 0.84 -2.00
N ASP A 14 -3.79 -0.47 -2.11
CA ASP A 14 -2.68 -1.13 -1.45
C ASP A 14 -1.33 -0.55 -1.92
N ARG A 15 -1.14 -0.45 -3.22
CA ARG A 15 0.08 0.12 -3.80
C ARG A 15 0.28 1.57 -3.35
N MET A 16 -0.79 2.35 -3.33
CA MET A 16 -0.71 3.75 -2.89
C MET A 16 -0.26 3.84 -1.44
N SER A 17 -0.79 2.98 -0.56
CA SER A 17 -0.39 3.01 0.84
C SER A 17 1.09 2.71 1.01
N ILE A 18 1.64 1.79 0.23
CA ILE A 18 3.07 1.47 0.27
C ILE A 18 3.90 2.64 -0.24
N CYS A 19 3.47 3.30 -1.31
CA CYS A 19 4.17 4.48 -1.83
C CYS A 19 4.16 5.63 -0.82
N ILE A 20 3.06 5.81 -0.10
CA ILE A 20 2.98 6.82 0.96
C ILE A 20 3.96 6.49 2.08
N LEU A 21 4.01 5.24 2.52
CA LEU A 21 4.97 4.82 3.53
C LEU A 21 6.40 5.10 3.08
N LYS A 22 6.73 4.77 1.84
CA LYS A 22 8.06 5.02 1.30
C LYS A 22 8.37 6.52 1.24
N SER A 23 7.39 7.34 0.86
CA SER A 23 7.62 8.79 0.80
C SER A 23 7.90 9.39 2.16
N ILE A 24 7.36 8.79 3.22
CA ILE A 24 7.57 9.25 4.59
C ILE A 24 8.89 8.72 5.16
N PHE A 25 9.17 7.44 4.97
CA PHE A 25 10.30 6.78 5.63
C PHE A 25 11.56 6.69 4.79
N ILE A 26 11.50 7.03 3.50
CA ILE A 26 12.66 7.04 2.60
C ILE A 26 12.70 8.42 1.92
N PRO A 27 13.09 9.47 2.66
CA PRO A 27 12.96 10.83 2.15
C PRO A 27 13.85 11.15 0.95
N GLU A 28 14.92 10.43 0.75
CA GLU A 28 15.82 10.67 -0.37
C GLU A 28 15.16 10.44 -1.73
N ASN A 29 14.12 9.61 -1.79
CA ASN A 29 13.39 9.34 -3.03
C ASN A 29 11.95 9.86 -2.99
N LYS A 30 11.69 10.80 -2.09
CA LYS A 30 10.33 11.31 -1.88
C LYS A 30 9.65 11.78 -3.15
N LYS A 31 10.37 12.50 -4.01
CA LYS A 31 9.78 13.02 -5.24
C LYS A 31 9.26 11.92 -6.16
N ALA A 32 10.02 10.83 -6.29
CA ALA A 32 9.62 9.71 -7.12
C ALA A 32 8.38 9.02 -6.56
N TYR A 33 8.33 8.83 -5.26
CA TYR A 33 7.18 8.21 -4.62
C TYR A 33 5.95 9.09 -4.67
N ASP A 34 6.11 10.39 -4.48
CA ASP A 34 4.99 11.34 -4.57
C ASP A 34 4.42 11.37 -5.97
N LYS A 35 5.27 11.28 -6.99
CA LYS A 35 4.81 11.23 -8.37
C LYS A 35 4.00 9.96 -8.62
N GLU A 36 4.47 8.83 -8.11
CA GLU A 36 3.76 7.57 -8.26
C GLU A 36 2.40 7.62 -7.57
N VAL A 37 2.33 8.24 -6.40
CA VAL A 37 1.05 8.44 -5.70
C VAL A 37 0.07 9.22 -6.56
N GLU A 38 0.54 10.30 -7.22
CA GLU A 38 -0.34 11.08 -8.08
C GLU A 38 -0.84 10.28 -9.28
N GLU A 39 0.00 9.44 -9.84
CA GLU A 39 -0.40 8.56 -10.94
C GLU A 39 -1.45 7.55 -10.49
N ILE A 40 -1.26 6.97 -9.31
CA ILE A 40 -2.23 6.02 -8.75
C ILE A 40 -3.55 6.73 -8.45
N LYS A 41 -3.50 7.95 -7.93
CA LYS A 41 -4.72 8.74 -7.68
C LYS A 41 -5.52 8.92 -8.96
N HIS A 42 -4.84 9.23 -10.06
CA HIS A 42 -5.50 9.38 -11.35
C HIS A 42 -6.21 8.08 -11.75
N ASP A 43 -5.53 6.95 -11.60
CA ASP A 43 -6.11 5.66 -11.96
C ASP A 43 -7.28 5.30 -11.04
N LEU A 44 -7.20 5.64 -9.76
CA LEU A 44 -8.30 5.42 -8.82
C LEU A 44 -9.52 6.24 -9.21
N ASP A 45 -9.32 7.50 -9.59
CA ASP A 45 -10.41 8.35 -10.04
C ASP A 45 -11.08 7.76 -11.28
N SER A 46 -10.28 7.23 -12.20
CA SER A 46 -10.81 6.59 -13.41
C SER A 46 -11.66 5.36 -13.07
N ILE A 47 -11.19 4.54 -12.14
CA ILE A 47 -11.95 3.36 -11.70
C ILE A 47 -13.27 3.78 -11.05
N CYS A 48 -13.25 4.80 -10.21
CA CYS A 48 -14.45 5.28 -9.56
C CYS A 48 -15.48 5.76 -10.57
N GLN A 49 -15.02 6.43 -11.64
CA GLN A 49 -15.91 6.86 -12.71
C GLN A 49 -16.47 5.68 -13.49
N GLU A 50 -15.62 4.73 -13.86
CA GLU A 50 -16.06 3.55 -14.62
C GLU A 50 -17.12 2.74 -13.90
N LYS A 51 -16.97 2.59 -12.59
CA LYS A 51 -17.82 1.71 -11.80
C LYS A 51 -18.84 2.47 -10.98
N ASP A 52 -18.90 3.78 -11.14
CA ASP A 52 -19.82 4.62 -10.37
C ASP A 52 -19.70 4.36 -8.87
N LEU A 53 -18.48 4.28 -8.40
CA LEU A 53 -18.20 4.05 -6.99
C LEU A 53 -18.24 5.35 -6.20
N SER A 54 -18.86 5.30 -5.05
CA SER A 54 -18.86 6.43 -4.12
C SER A 54 -18.30 5.97 -2.78
N LEU A 55 -17.76 6.92 -2.02
CA LEU A 55 -17.19 6.64 -0.72
C LEU A 55 -18.28 6.21 0.26
N ASN A 56 -18.03 5.13 0.99
CA ASN A 56 -18.93 4.68 2.04
C ASN A 56 -18.10 4.10 3.19
N SER A 57 -18.80 3.77 4.28
CA SER A 57 -18.11 3.32 5.50
C SER A 57 -17.31 2.03 5.29
N GLU A 58 -17.82 1.12 4.47
CA GLU A 58 -17.11 -0.14 4.22
C GLU A 58 -15.81 0.10 3.46
N ILE A 59 -15.84 1.00 2.48
CA ILE A 59 -14.63 1.34 1.73
C ILE A 59 -13.62 2.02 2.66
N VAL A 60 -14.06 2.95 3.49
CA VAL A 60 -13.18 3.63 4.43
C VAL A 60 -12.54 2.63 5.38
N LYS A 61 -13.33 1.72 5.93
CA LYS A 61 -12.82 0.69 6.83
C LYS A 61 -11.76 -0.17 6.13
N SER A 62 -12.04 -0.59 4.90
CA SER A 62 -11.11 -1.41 4.14
C SER A 62 -9.79 -0.70 3.88
N LEU A 63 -9.85 0.58 3.54
CA LEU A 63 -8.64 1.39 3.32
C LEU A 63 -7.81 1.52 4.59
N MET A 64 -8.47 1.71 5.73
CA MET A 64 -7.77 1.81 7.00
C MET A 64 -7.09 0.49 7.36
N ILE A 65 -7.74 -0.64 7.11
CA ILE A 65 -7.17 -1.95 7.37
C ILE A 65 -5.93 -2.16 6.49
N ILE A 66 -6.03 -1.83 5.20
CA ILE A 66 -4.90 -1.95 4.28
C ILE A 66 -3.72 -1.12 4.76
N MET A 67 -3.97 0.13 5.12
CA MET A 67 -2.90 1.04 5.55
C MET A 67 -2.23 0.55 6.84
N LEU A 68 -3.02 0.14 7.82
CA LEU A 68 -2.48 -0.33 9.09
C LEU A 68 -1.72 -1.64 8.93
N SER A 69 -2.22 -2.54 8.08
CA SER A 69 -1.55 -3.80 7.81
C SER A 69 -0.20 -3.56 7.14
N ASN A 70 -0.16 -2.68 6.14
CA ASN A 70 1.08 -2.36 5.45
C ASN A 70 2.07 -1.66 6.37
N ARG A 71 1.59 -0.79 7.27
CA ARG A 71 2.44 -0.15 8.26
C ARG A 71 3.06 -1.18 9.20
N TYR A 72 2.27 -2.14 9.65
CA TYR A 72 2.75 -3.21 10.52
C TYR A 72 3.83 -4.04 9.83
N ILE A 73 3.56 -4.46 8.60
CA ILE A 73 4.53 -5.24 7.82
C ILE A 73 5.81 -4.44 7.60
N TRP A 74 5.68 -3.19 7.23
CA TRP A 74 6.82 -2.30 7.02
C TRP A 74 7.71 -2.21 8.24
N GLU A 75 7.11 -1.99 9.42
CA GLU A 75 7.86 -1.87 10.66
C GLU A 75 8.58 -3.16 11.02
N ASN A 76 7.91 -4.29 10.84
CA ASN A 76 8.53 -5.58 11.14
C ASN A 76 9.69 -5.89 10.20
N GLU A 77 9.53 -5.62 8.93
CA GLU A 77 10.62 -5.81 7.96
C GLU A 77 11.79 -4.88 8.26
N SER A 78 11.51 -3.64 8.64
CA SER A 78 12.55 -2.69 8.98
C SER A 78 13.34 -3.15 10.21
N LYS A 79 12.66 -3.67 11.22
CA LYS A 79 13.32 -4.21 12.39
C LYS A 79 14.19 -5.41 12.02
N CYS A 80 13.67 -6.28 11.16
CA CYS A 80 14.42 -7.45 10.73
C CYS A 80 15.67 -7.07 9.96
N ARG A 81 15.62 -6.01 9.17
CA ARG A 81 16.78 -5.57 8.41
C ARG A 81 17.81 -4.86 9.26
N SER A 82 17.38 -4.10 10.26
CA SER A 82 18.30 -3.29 11.06
C SER A 82 18.96 -4.07 12.19
N GLY A 83 18.34 -5.15 12.65
CA GLY A 83 18.90 -5.96 13.72
C GLY A 83 19.79 -7.04 13.13
N GLU A 84 21.05 -7.10 13.61
CA GLU A 84 22.00 -8.08 13.07
C GLU A 84 21.64 -9.50 13.45
N ASP A 85 21.16 -9.69 14.65
CA ASP A 85 20.80 -11.01 15.15
C ASP A 85 19.32 -11.21 14.96
N GLN A 86 18.92 -11.28 13.74
CA GLN A 86 17.52 -11.37 13.42
C GLN A 86 16.88 -12.61 14.02
N ASP A 87 15.77 -12.39 14.65
CA ASP A 87 14.92 -13.47 15.06
C ASP A 87 14.30 -14.05 13.78
N LEU A 88 14.77 -15.22 13.40
CA LEU A 88 14.24 -15.89 12.21
C LEU A 88 12.74 -16.14 12.31
N SER A 89 12.24 -16.31 13.52
CA SER A 89 10.81 -16.49 13.75
C SER A 89 10.04 -15.24 13.36
N ALA A 90 10.55 -14.06 13.70
CA ALA A 90 9.91 -12.80 13.36
C ALA A 90 9.92 -12.59 11.84
N LEU A 91 11.02 -12.93 11.19
CA LEU A 91 11.12 -12.82 9.75
C LEU A 91 10.13 -13.76 9.05
N LYS A 92 10.07 -15.00 9.50
CA LYS A 92 9.12 -15.96 8.95
C LYS A 92 7.68 -15.52 9.17
N LEU A 93 7.38 -14.99 10.33
CA LEU A 93 6.04 -14.49 10.63
C LEU A 93 5.66 -13.34 9.71
N THR A 94 6.59 -12.42 9.48
CA THR A 94 6.36 -11.30 8.57
C THR A 94 6.06 -11.80 7.17
N HIS A 95 6.82 -12.77 6.69
CA HIS A 95 6.62 -13.34 5.36
C HIS A 95 5.29 -14.08 5.24
N SER A 96 4.85 -14.74 6.30
CA SER A 96 3.58 -15.45 6.26
C SER A 96 2.38 -14.51 6.29
N ILE A 97 2.55 -13.30 6.83
CA ILE A 97 1.50 -12.29 6.79
C ILE A 97 1.35 -11.72 5.39
N ASN A 98 2.45 -11.59 4.70
CA ASN A 98 2.43 -11.13 3.31
C ASN A 98 1.77 -12.13 2.40
#